data_cf3a0df470a1d3e2c6ac782890219e4b
#
_entry.id   cf3a0df470a1d3e2c6ac782890219e4b
#
_cell.length_a   1.000
_cell.length_b   1.000
_cell.length_c   1.000
_cell.angle_alpha   90.00
_cell.angle_beta   90.00
_cell.angle_gamma   90.00
#
_symmetry.space_group_name_H-M   'P 1'
#
loop_
_entity.id
_entity.type
_entity.pdbx_description
1 polymer ?
#
loop_
_entity_poly.entity_id
_entity_poly.type
_entity_poly.pdbx_seq_one_letter_code
_entity_poly.pdbx_strand_id
1 'polypeptide(L)'
;MKNGQNKINHKKVILTIICMILLLVIVTNSNKLLKQTSEKTTVFEGSLSYEEPVEAFVIRDEVVLQGENSQNGMVQILADGERAAMNQAVFRYYSNVEDKIIKQISEVDEKINQALDNQTLPKLNADVSSLEHEIEDTVNGMYKLNDIQKINEHKNKIETYISKKVDLTGKNSPESSEVRNLTEQRDQLEQQLENSVEVITSPKAGLASYRVDGLEDKLRVNDFSYLTSDLLNSFELKVGAAVPLSNEKGKVVDNFKCYIATIINTEKSSAAKVGDIVTLRLSTSDEIEATIVHIVEEDNQRILVFEIKEKVEELLEFRLITIDIIWWKYTGLKVSNQALIEEDDKIFVERNMPGYTEKLLVKVLRQNDTYSIVESYTDEELENIGYSADEIKEMKIIKLYDEVLLH
;
A
#
# COMPACT_ATOMS: atom_id res chain seq x y z
N MET A 1 28.60 -93.64 24.72
CA MET A 1 28.69 -92.39 23.90
C MET A 1 27.69 -92.46 22.74
N LYS A 2 26.58 -91.75 22.79
CA LYS A 2 25.57 -91.75 21.72
C LYS A 2 25.71 -90.43 20.98
N ASN A 3 26.19 -90.47 19.71
CA ASN A 3 26.20 -89.34 18.78
C ASN A 3 24.78 -89.11 18.29
N GLY A 4 24.18 -88.03 18.73
CA GLY A 4 22.92 -87.55 18.20
C GLY A 4 23.17 -86.69 16.93
N GLN A 5 22.99 -87.25 15.76
CA GLN A 5 22.96 -86.49 14.51
C GLN A 5 21.64 -85.66 14.44
N ASN A 6 21.74 -84.41 14.61
CA ASN A 6 20.62 -83.44 14.33
C ASN A 6 20.33 -83.48 12.81
N LYS A 7 19.29 -84.18 12.35
CA LYS A 7 18.77 -84.09 10.99
C LYS A 7 18.15 -82.67 10.81
N ILE A 8 18.84 -81.79 10.09
CA ILE A 8 18.32 -80.47 9.69
C ILE A 8 17.10 -80.75 8.83
N ASN A 9 15.97 -80.26 9.32
CA ASN A 9 14.67 -80.42 8.64
C ASN A 9 14.59 -79.39 7.48
N HIS A 10 15.04 -79.79 6.27
CA HIS A 10 15.14 -78.98 5.07
C HIS A 10 13.81 -78.24 4.75
N LYS A 11 12.64 -78.80 5.09
CA LYS A 11 11.36 -78.16 4.92
C LYS A 11 11.20 -76.94 5.83
N LYS A 12 11.73 -76.97 7.07
CA LYS A 12 11.69 -75.84 7.98
C LYS A 12 12.65 -74.70 7.52
N VAL A 13 13.83 -75.10 7.00
CA VAL A 13 14.80 -74.10 6.47
C VAL A 13 14.25 -73.40 5.22
N ILE A 14 13.64 -74.18 4.31
CA ILE A 14 12.99 -73.58 3.13
C ILE A 14 11.83 -72.59 3.53
N LEU A 15 11.03 -73.02 4.50
CA LEU A 15 9.93 -72.19 4.99
C LEU A 15 10.42 -70.81 5.61
N THR A 16 11.53 -70.93 6.41
CA THR A 16 12.13 -69.71 7.00
C THR A 16 12.73 -68.76 5.93
N ILE A 17 13.33 -69.34 4.87
CA ILE A 17 13.87 -68.57 3.74
C ILE A 17 12.72 -67.87 2.99
N ILE A 18 11.62 -68.57 2.73
CA ILE A 18 10.42 -68.00 2.08
C ILE A 18 9.80 -66.84 2.93
N CYS A 19 9.68 -67.11 4.26
CA CYS A 19 9.21 -66.04 5.17
C CYS A 19 10.12 -64.82 5.20
N MET A 20 11.45 -65.02 5.15
CA MET A 20 12.44 -63.93 5.12
C MET A 20 12.37 -63.16 3.82
N ILE A 21 12.20 -63.82 2.67
CA ILE A 21 12.01 -63.15 1.37
C ILE A 21 10.71 -62.39 1.35
N LEU A 22 9.61 -62.93 1.88
CA LEU A 22 8.32 -62.28 1.97
C LEU A 22 8.37 -61.05 2.87
N LEU A 23 9.07 -61.13 3.99
CA LEU A 23 9.32 -60.04 4.91
C LEU A 23 10.17 -58.93 4.26
N LEU A 24 11.16 -59.29 3.48
CA LEU A 24 12.01 -58.38 2.72
C LEU A 24 11.23 -57.66 1.62
N VAL A 25 10.31 -58.34 0.93
CA VAL A 25 9.39 -57.77 -0.05
C VAL A 25 8.39 -56.83 0.62
N ILE A 26 7.86 -57.16 1.80
CA ILE A 26 6.97 -56.30 2.57
C ILE A 26 7.72 -55.07 3.04
N VAL A 27 8.93 -55.17 3.58
CA VAL A 27 9.75 -54.04 4.03
C VAL A 27 10.13 -53.12 2.86
N THR A 28 10.51 -53.67 1.72
CA THR A 28 10.85 -52.86 0.53
C THR A 28 9.61 -52.18 -0.06
N ASN A 29 8.43 -52.79 -0.02
CA ASN A 29 7.18 -52.17 -0.45
C ASN A 29 6.61 -51.20 0.60
N SER A 30 6.79 -51.50 1.91
CA SER A 30 6.41 -50.55 2.96
C SER A 30 7.24 -49.25 2.90
N ASN A 31 8.53 -49.35 2.58
CA ASN A 31 9.36 -48.18 2.37
C ASN A 31 8.96 -47.36 1.11
N LYS A 32 8.30 -48.00 0.13
CA LYS A 32 7.67 -47.25 -0.99
C LYS A 32 6.33 -46.60 -0.61
N LEU A 33 5.59 -47.22 0.31
CA LEU A 33 4.32 -46.68 0.84
C LEU A 33 4.55 -45.61 1.92
N LEU A 34 5.69 -45.65 2.62
CA LEU A 34 6.14 -44.62 3.57
C LEU A 34 6.92 -43.47 2.90
N LYS A 35 7.09 -43.51 1.57
CA LYS A 35 7.57 -42.34 0.85
C LYS A 35 6.54 -41.22 1.01
N GLN A 36 6.90 -40.36 1.93
CA GLN A 36 6.49 -38.97 2.05
C GLN A 36 5.15 -38.67 1.38
N THR A 37 4.11 -38.47 2.18
CA THR A 37 3.04 -37.53 1.81
C THR A 37 3.72 -36.21 1.57
N SER A 38 4.11 -35.93 0.32
CA SER A 38 4.62 -34.62 -0.07
C SER A 38 3.55 -33.61 0.37
N GLU A 39 3.98 -32.62 1.11
CA GLU A 39 3.09 -31.51 1.46
C GLU A 39 2.56 -30.93 0.16
N LYS A 40 1.32 -30.49 0.19
CA LYS A 40 0.63 -29.95 -0.98
C LYS A 40 0.11 -28.57 -0.68
N THR A 41 0.03 -27.77 -1.71
CA THR A 41 -0.62 -26.47 -1.66
C THR A 41 -1.56 -26.33 -2.85
N THR A 42 -2.54 -25.47 -2.74
CA THR A 42 -3.48 -25.20 -3.83
C THR A 42 -3.08 -23.91 -4.54
N VAL A 43 -3.13 -23.94 -5.87
CA VAL A 43 -2.97 -22.73 -6.70
C VAL A 43 -4.21 -21.88 -6.57
N PHE A 44 -4.04 -20.60 -6.25
CA PHE A 44 -5.13 -19.65 -6.12
C PHE A 44 -4.82 -18.35 -6.86
N GLU A 45 -5.84 -17.57 -7.14
CA GLU A 45 -5.67 -16.23 -7.65
C GLU A 45 -5.25 -15.29 -6.52
N GLY A 46 -4.19 -14.53 -6.73
CA GLY A 46 -3.68 -13.61 -5.75
C GLY A 46 -2.79 -12.55 -6.36
N SER A 47 -2.42 -11.57 -5.56
CA SER A 47 -1.47 -10.54 -5.96
C SER A 47 -0.19 -10.62 -5.16
N LEU A 48 0.90 -10.17 -5.78
CA LEU A 48 2.15 -9.81 -5.12
C LEU A 48 2.45 -8.36 -5.49
N SER A 49 2.93 -7.61 -4.51
CA SER A 49 3.40 -6.24 -4.68
C SER A 49 4.72 -6.05 -3.94
N TYR A 50 5.48 -5.07 -4.37
CA TYR A 50 6.61 -4.56 -3.63
C TYR A 50 6.29 -3.14 -3.21
N GLU A 51 6.11 -2.93 -1.93
CA GLU A 51 5.62 -1.71 -1.33
C GLU A 51 6.62 -1.18 -0.31
N GLU A 52 6.82 0.14 -0.30
CA GLU A 52 7.71 0.82 0.64
C GLU A 52 6.95 1.98 1.28
N PRO A 53 6.69 1.92 2.60
CA PRO A 53 6.12 3.05 3.32
C PRO A 53 7.18 4.14 3.51
N VAL A 54 6.83 5.37 3.16
CA VAL A 54 7.71 6.53 3.28
C VAL A 54 6.96 7.76 3.77
N GLU A 55 7.68 8.66 4.43
CA GLU A 55 7.19 10.02 4.68
C GLU A 55 7.42 10.88 3.44
N ALA A 56 6.43 11.69 3.11
CA ALA A 56 6.44 12.46 1.88
C ALA A 56 5.84 13.85 2.04
N PHE A 57 6.50 14.83 1.43
CA PHE A 57 6.10 16.23 1.42
C PHE A 57 5.16 16.51 0.26
N VAL A 58 4.02 17.14 0.54
CA VAL A 58 3.08 17.60 -0.47
C VAL A 58 3.49 18.98 -0.96
N ILE A 59 3.83 19.08 -2.23
CA ILE A 59 4.27 20.32 -2.90
C ILE A 59 3.22 20.70 -3.94
N ARG A 60 2.73 21.93 -3.86
CA ARG A 60 1.63 22.41 -4.69
C ARG A 60 1.98 23.73 -5.37
N ASP A 61 1.37 23.98 -6.53
CA ASP A 61 1.33 25.30 -7.12
C ASP A 61 0.28 26.12 -6.38
N GLU A 62 0.72 26.93 -5.43
CA GLU A 62 -0.13 27.69 -4.53
C GLU A 62 0.29 29.17 -4.48
N VAL A 63 -0.70 30.05 -4.38
CA VAL A 63 -0.49 31.50 -4.26
C VAL A 63 -1.15 31.97 -2.99
N VAL A 64 -0.36 32.53 -2.07
CA VAL A 64 -0.86 33.08 -0.82
C VAL A 64 -1.62 34.38 -1.11
N LEU A 65 -2.78 34.55 -0.48
CA LEU A 65 -3.63 35.69 -0.55
C LEU A 65 -3.63 36.41 0.81
N GLN A 66 -3.24 37.67 0.80
CA GLN A 66 -3.21 38.48 2.00
C GLN A 66 -3.43 39.94 1.59
N GLY A 67 -4.21 40.68 2.37
CA GLY A 67 -4.43 42.13 2.19
C GLY A 67 -3.85 42.95 3.34
N GLU A 68 -4.08 44.23 3.30
CA GLU A 68 -3.57 45.20 4.26
C GLU A 68 -4.24 45.06 5.64
N ASN A 69 -5.52 44.68 5.67
CA ASN A 69 -6.34 44.56 6.88
C ASN A 69 -6.29 43.15 7.50
N SER A 70 -5.26 42.34 7.20
CA SER A 70 -5.16 40.94 7.64
C SER A 70 -5.24 40.73 9.16
N GLN A 71 -4.84 41.73 9.95
CA GLN A 71 -4.89 41.65 11.42
C GLN A 71 -6.30 41.79 12.02
N ASN A 72 -7.27 42.23 11.23
CA ASN A 72 -8.65 42.38 11.70
C ASN A 72 -9.43 41.07 11.70
N GLY A 73 -8.82 39.99 11.20
CA GLY A 73 -9.49 38.74 10.92
C GLY A 73 -10.28 38.76 9.62
N MET A 74 -10.70 37.62 9.11
CA MET A 74 -11.37 37.53 7.81
C MET A 74 -12.71 36.81 7.87
N VAL A 75 -13.56 37.11 6.88
CA VAL A 75 -14.78 36.38 6.56
C VAL A 75 -14.55 35.59 5.28
N GLN A 76 -14.69 34.30 5.34
CA GLN A 76 -14.62 33.43 4.15
C GLN A 76 -15.86 33.69 3.28
N ILE A 77 -15.65 33.89 1.97
CA ILE A 77 -16.70 33.95 0.95
C ILE A 77 -16.81 32.61 0.27
N LEU A 78 -15.66 31.96 -0.01
CA LEU A 78 -15.56 30.57 -0.46
C LEU A 78 -15.17 29.68 0.73
N ALA A 79 -15.74 28.50 0.79
CA ALA A 79 -15.34 27.52 1.79
C ALA A 79 -13.91 26.97 1.53
N ASP A 80 -13.28 26.41 2.57
CA ASP A 80 -12.00 25.70 2.42
C ASP A 80 -12.18 24.50 1.48
N GLY A 81 -11.37 24.39 0.43
CA GLY A 81 -11.50 23.40 -0.64
C GLY A 81 -12.48 23.77 -1.77
N GLU A 82 -13.18 24.90 -1.71
CA GLU A 82 -14.10 25.32 -2.76
C GLU A 82 -13.33 25.86 -3.98
N ARG A 83 -13.90 25.66 -5.17
CA ARG A 83 -13.31 26.14 -6.42
C ARG A 83 -13.46 27.66 -6.58
N ALA A 84 -12.35 28.31 -6.79
CA ALA A 84 -12.27 29.73 -7.10
C ALA A 84 -12.01 29.95 -8.59
N ALA A 85 -12.81 30.76 -9.26
CA ALA A 85 -12.48 31.25 -10.58
C ALA A 85 -11.49 32.44 -10.49
N MET A 86 -10.79 32.72 -11.58
CA MET A 86 -9.94 33.91 -11.66
C MET A 86 -10.77 35.19 -11.40
N ASN A 87 -10.26 36.06 -10.56
CA ASN A 87 -10.91 37.30 -10.09
C ASN A 87 -12.19 37.11 -9.23
N GLN A 88 -12.51 35.87 -8.83
CA GLN A 88 -13.60 35.63 -7.90
C GLN A 88 -13.18 36.04 -6.49
N ALA A 89 -14.11 36.61 -5.72
CA ALA A 89 -13.90 36.92 -4.32
C ALA A 89 -13.73 35.64 -3.51
N VAL A 90 -12.65 35.55 -2.74
CA VAL A 90 -12.30 34.36 -1.91
C VAL A 90 -12.67 34.61 -0.46
N PHE A 91 -12.27 35.75 0.08
CA PHE A 91 -12.57 36.17 1.43
C PHE A 91 -12.53 37.71 1.53
N ARG A 92 -12.91 38.23 2.69
CA ARG A 92 -12.84 39.66 3.00
C ARG A 92 -12.37 39.83 4.44
N TYR A 93 -11.78 40.98 4.74
CA TYR A 93 -11.42 41.33 6.11
C TYR A 93 -12.55 42.10 6.83
N TYR A 94 -12.57 41.93 8.17
CA TYR A 94 -13.50 42.65 9.01
C TYR A 94 -13.18 44.16 9.07
N SER A 95 -14.18 44.96 9.29
CA SER A 95 -13.97 46.35 9.65
C SER A 95 -13.58 46.48 11.13
N ASN A 96 -12.81 47.51 11.47
CA ASN A 96 -12.28 47.73 12.84
C ASN A 96 -13.37 47.97 13.93
N VAL A 97 -14.66 47.91 13.56
CA VAL A 97 -15.78 48.25 14.46
C VAL A 97 -16.24 47.07 15.35
N GLU A 98 -15.73 45.84 15.08
CA GLU A 98 -16.32 44.65 15.72
C GLU A 98 -15.31 43.76 16.46
N ASP A 99 -14.39 44.35 17.20
CA ASP A 99 -13.33 43.67 17.97
C ASP A 99 -13.82 42.47 18.81
N LYS A 100 -15.07 42.53 19.29
CA LYS A 100 -15.62 41.49 20.16
C LYS A 100 -15.87 40.17 19.43
N ILE A 101 -16.42 40.25 18.21
CA ILE A 101 -16.72 39.03 17.42
C ILE A 101 -15.42 38.44 16.86
N ILE A 102 -14.49 39.31 16.45
CA ILE A 102 -13.14 38.88 16.00
C ILE A 102 -12.45 38.07 17.11
N LYS A 103 -12.52 38.51 18.36
CA LYS A 103 -11.96 37.77 19.47
C LYS A 103 -12.63 36.39 19.69
N GLN A 104 -13.95 36.34 19.51
CA GLN A 104 -14.68 35.06 19.60
C GLN A 104 -14.28 34.08 18.49
N ILE A 105 -14.09 34.56 17.27
CA ILE A 105 -13.61 33.74 16.13
C ILE A 105 -12.21 33.23 16.44
N SER A 106 -11.31 34.09 16.93
CA SER A 106 -9.95 33.67 17.29
C SER A 106 -9.94 32.55 18.37
N GLU A 107 -10.85 32.66 19.35
CA GLU A 107 -11.00 31.61 20.38
C GLU A 107 -11.54 30.28 19.82
N VAL A 108 -12.40 30.33 18.81
CA VAL A 108 -12.91 29.14 18.12
C VAL A 108 -11.83 28.54 17.22
N ASP A 109 -11.07 29.36 16.48
CA ASP A 109 -9.95 28.94 15.66
C ASP A 109 -8.86 28.21 16.48
N GLU A 110 -8.57 28.72 17.68
CA GLU A 110 -7.64 28.05 18.59
C GLU A 110 -8.14 26.66 19.01
N LYS A 111 -9.43 26.52 19.29
CA LYS A 111 -10.04 25.23 19.63
C LYS A 111 -10.02 24.26 18.43
N ILE A 112 -10.27 24.75 17.21
CA ILE A 112 -10.17 23.96 15.98
C ILE A 112 -8.72 23.44 15.84
N ASN A 113 -7.73 24.31 16.01
CA ASN A 113 -6.32 23.92 15.92
C ASN A 113 -5.94 22.86 16.96
N GLN A 114 -6.42 23.00 18.20
CA GLN A 114 -6.20 21.99 19.25
C GLN A 114 -6.88 20.66 18.93
N ALA A 115 -8.09 20.70 18.38
CA ALA A 115 -8.81 19.49 17.97
C ALA A 115 -8.13 18.79 16.77
N LEU A 116 -7.57 19.55 15.81
CA LEU A 116 -6.81 19.04 14.68
C LEU A 116 -5.45 18.46 15.11
N ASP A 117 -4.76 19.10 16.08
CA ASP A 117 -3.49 18.57 16.64
C ASP A 117 -3.69 17.21 17.35
N ASN A 118 -4.88 16.99 17.89
CA ASN A 118 -5.26 15.71 18.50
C ASN A 118 -5.68 14.66 17.45
N GLN A 119 -6.04 15.08 16.23
CA GLN A 119 -6.29 14.16 15.11
C GLN A 119 -4.96 13.66 14.55
N THR A 120 -4.45 12.59 15.12
CA THR A 120 -3.24 11.91 14.63
C THR A 120 -3.57 11.03 13.42
N LEU A 121 -3.84 11.67 12.27
CA LEU A 121 -3.98 10.97 10.97
C LEU A 121 -2.72 10.18 10.52
N PRO A 122 -1.48 10.51 10.97
CA PRO A 122 -0.29 9.79 10.53
C PRO A 122 -0.10 8.43 11.18
N LYS A 123 -0.56 8.29 12.42
CA LYS A 123 -0.68 6.96 13.00
C LYS A 123 -1.69 6.11 12.22
N LEU A 124 -2.68 6.75 11.60
CA LEU A 124 -3.72 6.07 10.86
C LEU A 124 -3.14 5.33 9.65
N ASN A 125 -2.32 5.98 8.82
CA ASN A 125 -1.76 5.34 7.63
C ASN A 125 -0.74 4.25 7.97
N ALA A 126 0.15 4.50 8.95
CA ALA A 126 1.08 3.48 9.44
C ALA A 126 0.35 2.32 10.13
N ASP A 127 -0.66 2.60 10.97
CA ASP A 127 -1.45 1.57 11.65
C ASP A 127 -2.33 0.80 10.67
N VAL A 128 -2.85 1.47 9.65
CA VAL A 128 -3.65 0.85 8.61
C VAL A 128 -2.79 0.02 7.66
N SER A 129 -1.62 0.52 7.22
CA SER A 129 -0.66 -0.25 6.44
C SER A 129 -0.16 -1.47 7.22
N SER A 130 0.10 -1.32 8.53
CA SER A 130 0.43 -2.44 9.41
C SER A 130 -0.70 -3.47 9.48
N LEU A 131 -1.96 -3.03 9.60
CA LEU A 131 -3.12 -3.93 9.59
C LEU A 131 -3.31 -4.63 8.24
N GLU A 132 -3.01 -3.96 7.14
CA GLU A 132 -3.03 -4.57 5.79
C GLU A 132 -1.99 -5.68 5.67
N HIS A 133 -0.76 -5.44 6.14
CA HIS A 133 0.27 -6.47 6.20
C HIS A 133 -0.13 -7.63 7.11
N GLU A 134 -0.71 -7.35 8.29
CA GLU A 134 -1.20 -8.40 9.19
C GLU A 134 -2.35 -9.21 8.58
N ILE A 135 -3.25 -8.58 7.82
CA ILE A 135 -4.30 -9.26 7.06
C ILE A 135 -3.68 -10.14 5.98
N GLU A 136 -2.75 -9.60 5.19
CA GLU A 136 -2.10 -10.33 4.10
C GLU A 136 -1.29 -11.52 4.63
N ASP A 137 -0.50 -11.34 5.67
CA ASP A 137 0.26 -12.41 6.32
C ASP A 137 -0.66 -13.48 6.90
N THR A 138 -1.79 -13.07 7.49
CA THR A 138 -2.77 -14.02 8.05
C THR A 138 -3.46 -14.79 6.94
N VAL A 139 -3.85 -14.16 5.85
CA VAL A 139 -4.41 -14.79 4.64
C VAL A 139 -3.40 -15.76 4.04
N ASN A 140 -2.16 -15.33 3.86
CA ASN A 140 -1.08 -16.17 3.35
C ASN A 140 -0.78 -17.37 4.27
N GLY A 141 -0.94 -17.18 5.59
CA GLY A 141 -0.85 -18.24 6.58
C GLY A 141 -1.95 -19.30 6.41
N MET A 142 -3.19 -18.89 6.04
CA MET A 142 -4.32 -19.83 5.87
C MET A 142 -4.07 -20.88 4.79
N TYR A 143 -3.41 -20.54 3.70
CA TYR A 143 -3.14 -21.46 2.60
C TYR A 143 -2.18 -22.60 2.96
N LYS A 144 -1.45 -22.45 4.06
CA LYS A 144 -0.54 -23.48 4.60
C LYS A 144 -1.22 -24.44 5.59
N LEU A 145 -2.50 -24.21 5.92
CA LEU A 145 -3.22 -24.93 6.95
C LEU A 145 -4.12 -26.02 6.34
N ASN A 146 -3.97 -27.25 6.82
CA ASN A 146 -4.85 -28.36 6.47
C ASN A 146 -5.91 -28.65 7.56
N ASP A 147 -6.03 -27.77 8.55
CA ASP A 147 -6.89 -27.93 9.73
C ASP A 147 -8.00 -26.86 9.73
N ILE A 148 -9.26 -27.31 9.65
CA ILE A 148 -10.43 -26.45 9.60
C ILE A 148 -10.56 -25.54 10.84
N GLN A 149 -10.15 -26.01 12.03
CA GLN A 149 -10.22 -25.19 13.24
C GLN A 149 -9.23 -24.02 13.17
N LYS A 150 -8.02 -24.30 12.71
CA LYS A 150 -7.00 -23.25 12.51
C LYS A 150 -7.38 -22.28 11.40
N ILE A 151 -8.02 -22.75 10.34
CA ILE A 151 -8.57 -21.89 9.27
C ILE A 151 -9.62 -20.93 9.85
N ASN A 152 -10.54 -21.42 10.70
CA ASN A 152 -11.54 -20.58 11.35
C ASN A 152 -10.94 -19.56 12.32
N GLU A 153 -9.89 -19.94 13.06
CA GLU A 153 -9.15 -18.99 13.92
C GLU A 153 -8.50 -17.87 13.11
N HIS A 154 -7.89 -18.19 11.97
CA HIS A 154 -7.30 -17.19 11.08
C HIS A 154 -8.37 -16.30 10.44
N LYS A 155 -9.51 -16.85 10.05
CA LYS A 155 -10.65 -16.09 9.56
C LYS A 155 -11.13 -15.07 10.60
N ASN A 156 -11.32 -15.49 11.86
CA ASN A 156 -11.74 -14.60 12.95
C ASN A 156 -10.70 -13.48 13.21
N LYS A 157 -9.40 -13.77 13.08
CA LYS A 157 -8.35 -12.74 13.16
C LYS A 157 -8.47 -11.73 12.03
N ILE A 158 -8.67 -12.19 10.79
CA ILE A 158 -8.86 -11.33 9.62
C ILE A 158 -10.09 -10.44 9.82
N GLU A 159 -11.21 -10.98 10.26
CA GLU A 159 -12.44 -10.21 10.56
C GLU A 159 -12.18 -9.15 11.63
N THR A 160 -11.38 -9.48 12.66
CA THR A 160 -10.99 -8.53 13.71
C THR A 160 -10.11 -7.41 13.16
N TYR A 161 -9.15 -7.72 12.30
CA TYR A 161 -8.28 -6.72 11.68
C TYR A 161 -9.04 -5.82 10.70
N ILE A 162 -9.96 -6.40 9.91
CA ILE A 162 -10.85 -5.64 9.03
C ILE A 162 -11.74 -4.70 9.84
N SER A 163 -12.32 -5.15 10.96
CA SER A 163 -13.13 -4.31 11.84
C SER A 163 -12.33 -3.14 12.42
N LYS A 164 -11.10 -3.40 12.91
CA LYS A 164 -10.19 -2.35 13.39
C LYS A 164 -9.83 -1.37 12.27
N LYS A 165 -9.59 -1.87 11.06
CA LYS A 165 -9.32 -1.03 9.90
C LYS A 165 -10.50 -0.12 9.58
N VAL A 166 -11.73 -0.64 9.59
CA VAL A 166 -12.96 0.14 9.38
C VAL A 166 -13.15 1.18 10.47
N ASP A 167 -12.89 0.84 11.74
CA ASP A 167 -12.97 1.79 12.86
C ASP A 167 -11.96 2.93 12.74
N LEU A 168 -10.74 2.62 12.28
CA LEU A 168 -9.69 3.62 12.06
C LEU A 168 -9.96 4.52 10.83
N THR A 169 -10.62 3.99 9.80
CA THR A 169 -10.92 4.70 8.55
C THR A 169 -12.32 5.32 8.53
N GLY A 170 -13.15 5.03 9.52
CA GLY A 170 -14.54 5.51 9.61
C GLY A 170 -14.61 7.03 9.74
N LYS A 171 -15.35 7.68 8.82
CA LYS A 171 -15.59 9.14 8.78
C LYS A 171 -16.35 9.71 10.00
N ASN A 172 -16.67 8.90 11.00
CA ASN A 172 -17.50 9.25 12.15
C ASN A 172 -16.74 9.14 13.48
N SER A 173 -15.46 9.58 13.54
CA SER A 173 -14.83 9.70 14.84
C SER A 173 -15.50 10.84 15.65
N PRO A 174 -15.61 10.74 16.99
CA PRO A 174 -16.08 11.83 17.83
C PRO A 174 -15.31 13.14 17.60
N GLU A 175 -14.02 13.02 17.29
CA GLU A 175 -13.11 14.12 17.00
C GLU A 175 -13.47 14.83 15.66
N SER A 176 -13.85 14.09 14.61
CA SER A 176 -14.33 14.70 13.36
C SER A 176 -15.68 15.39 13.53
N SER A 177 -16.51 14.97 14.50
CA SER A 177 -17.76 15.68 14.84
C SER A 177 -17.49 16.94 15.64
N GLU A 178 -16.47 16.96 16.49
CA GLU A 178 -16.05 18.14 17.26
C GLU A 178 -15.51 19.23 16.34
N VAL A 179 -14.61 18.90 15.43
CA VAL A 179 -14.09 19.86 14.44
C VAL A 179 -15.21 20.43 13.60
N ARG A 180 -16.16 19.59 13.16
CA ARG A 180 -17.33 20.06 12.41
C ARG A 180 -18.18 21.05 13.19
N ASN A 181 -18.49 20.74 14.45
CA ASN A 181 -19.28 21.63 15.31
C ASN A 181 -18.58 22.97 15.55
N LEU A 182 -17.27 22.96 15.77
CA LEU A 182 -16.47 24.17 15.93
C LEU A 182 -16.44 25.00 14.63
N THR A 183 -16.32 24.35 13.47
CA THR A 183 -16.40 25.02 12.17
C THR A 183 -17.79 25.66 11.96
N GLU A 184 -18.87 24.95 12.29
CA GLU A 184 -20.22 25.50 12.22
C GLU A 184 -20.41 26.73 13.15
N GLN A 185 -19.81 26.69 14.35
CA GLN A 185 -19.83 27.86 15.25
C GLN A 185 -19.03 29.03 14.69
N ARG A 186 -17.88 28.78 14.07
CA ARG A 186 -17.09 29.81 13.39
C ARG A 186 -17.88 30.45 12.27
N ASP A 187 -18.52 29.64 11.42
CA ASP A 187 -19.35 30.13 10.31
C ASP A 187 -20.52 30.99 10.79
N GLN A 188 -21.15 30.61 11.91
CA GLN A 188 -22.23 31.41 12.51
C GLN A 188 -21.75 32.79 13.02
N LEU A 189 -20.55 32.82 13.63
CA LEU A 189 -19.96 34.10 14.07
C LEU A 189 -19.58 34.99 12.88
N GLU A 190 -19.06 34.39 11.82
CA GLU A 190 -18.73 35.13 10.58
C GLU A 190 -19.98 35.70 9.89
N GLN A 191 -21.09 35.00 9.87
CA GLN A 191 -22.36 35.48 9.33
C GLN A 191 -22.92 36.70 10.09
N GLN A 192 -22.48 36.92 11.33
CA GLN A 192 -22.93 38.09 12.13
C GLN A 192 -22.19 39.39 11.78
N LEU A 193 -21.16 39.29 10.98
CA LEU A 193 -20.34 40.45 10.61
C LEU A 193 -20.77 41.05 9.27
N GLU A 194 -21.30 42.25 9.30
CA GLU A 194 -21.96 42.85 8.15
C GLU A 194 -21.06 43.51 7.10
N ASN A 195 -19.83 43.95 7.40
CA ASN A 195 -19.03 44.71 6.43
C ASN A 195 -17.53 44.46 6.53
N SER A 196 -16.91 44.04 5.45
CA SER A 196 -15.47 44.14 5.26
C SER A 196 -15.11 45.27 4.32
N VAL A 197 -14.04 45.95 4.64
CA VAL A 197 -13.54 47.08 3.84
C VAL A 197 -12.71 46.57 2.65
N GLU A 198 -12.14 45.39 2.74
CA GLU A 198 -11.23 44.85 1.73
C GLU A 198 -11.64 43.44 1.30
N VAL A 199 -11.94 43.28 0.02
CA VAL A 199 -12.26 41.97 -0.61
C VAL A 199 -11.05 41.48 -1.34
N ILE A 200 -10.65 40.25 -1.01
CA ILE A 200 -9.52 39.59 -1.63
C ILE A 200 -10.03 38.60 -2.69
N THR A 201 -9.50 38.77 -3.90
CA THR A 201 -9.89 37.96 -5.07
C THR A 201 -8.79 36.97 -5.48
N SER A 202 -9.20 35.92 -6.15
CA SER A 202 -8.26 34.90 -6.66
C SER A 202 -7.51 35.42 -7.89
N PRO A 203 -6.16 35.34 -7.93
CA PRO A 203 -5.37 35.72 -9.10
C PRO A 203 -5.39 34.67 -10.21
N LYS A 204 -5.80 33.43 -9.90
CA LYS A 204 -5.88 32.29 -10.83
C LYS A 204 -7.06 31.39 -10.48
N ALA A 205 -7.50 30.54 -11.40
CA ALA A 205 -8.42 29.47 -11.07
C ALA A 205 -7.74 28.39 -10.22
N GLY A 206 -8.47 27.81 -9.27
CA GLY A 206 -7.93 26.77 -8.38
C GLY A 206 -8.87 26.48 -7.21
N LEU A 207 -8.35 25.89 -6.14
CA LEU A 207 -9.06 25.66 -4.89
C LEU A 207 -8.70 26.75 -3.87
N ALA A 208 -9.69 27.35 -3.27
CA ALA A 208 -9.50 28.26 -2.14
C ALA A 208 -9.10 27.43 -0.91
N SER A 209 -8.10 27.87 -0.17
CA SER A 209 -7.72 27.26 1.09
C SER A 209 -7.26 28.32 2.09
N TYR A 210 -7.57 28.07 3.35
CA TYR A 210 -7.15 28.92 4.47
C TYR A 210 -6.06 28.27 5.31
N ARG A 211 -5.52 27.15 4.84
CA ARG A 211 -4.47 26.38 5.49
C ARG A 211 -3.10 26.85 4.99
N VAL A 212 -2.61 27.92 5.60
CA VAL A 212 -1.32 28.57 5.25
C VAL A 212 -0.30 28.27 6.31
N ASP A 213 0.77 27.59 5.93
CA ASP A 213 1.84 27.11 6.85
C ASP A 213 3.18 27.85 6.70
N GLY A 214 3.26 28.80 5.75
CA GLY A 214 4.49 29.55 5.47
C GLY A 214 5.55 28.79 4.69
N LEU A 215 5.20 27.63 4.13
CA LEU A 215 6.06 26.83 3.26
C LEU A 215 5.73 27.05 1.77
N GLU A 216 4.72 27.83 1.45
CA GLU A 216 4.24 28.08 0.09
C GLU A 216 5.33 28.63 -0.83
N ASP A 217 6.17 29.53 -0.32
CA ASP A 217 7.30 30.08 -1.06
C ASP A 217 8.56 29.22 -1.03
N LYS A 218 8.63 28.26 -0.08
CA LYS A 218 9.79 27.38 0.09
C LYS A 218 9.67 26.10 -0.74
N LEU A 219 8.45 25.58 -0.85
CA LEU A 219 8.15 24.36 -1.61
C LEU A 219 7.49 24.72 -2.95
N ARG A 220 8.33 25.05 -3.94
CA ARG A 220 7.90 25.56 -5.25
C ARG A 220 7.91 24.47 -6.32
N VAL A 221 6.99 24.57 -7.28
CA VAL A 221 6.79 23.57 -8.36
C VAL A 221 7.58 23.85 -9.65
N ASN A 222 8.22 25.00 -9.77
CA ASN A 222 8.83 25.41 -11.04
C ASN A 222 10.16 24.70 -11.35
N ASP A 223 10.89 24.32 -10.33
CA ASP A 223 12.17 23.62 -10.41
C ASP A 223 12.41 22.89 -9.08
N PHE A 224 12.64 21.60 -9.12
CA PHE A 224 12.85 20.79 -7.92
C PHE A 224 14.33 20.59 -7.57
N SER A 225 15.26 21.16 -8.34
CA SER A 225 16.70 21.03 -8.09
C SER A 225 17.17 21.70 -6.79
N TYR A 226 16.33 22.58 -6.19
CA TYR A 226 16.60 23.21 -4.89
C TYR A 226 16.30 22.29 -3.70
N LEU A 227 15.56 21.18 -3.92
CA LEU A 227 15.24 20.25 -2.84
C LEU A 227 16.53 19.56 -2.38
N THR A 228 16.75 19.61 -1.08
CA THR A 228 17.78 18.83 -0.41
C THR A 228 17.20 18.15 0.81
N SER A 229 17.78 17.05 1.23
CA SER A 229 17.36 16.36 2.45
C SER A 229 17.48 17.26 3.68
N ASP A 230 18.53 18.08 3.75
CA ASP A 230 18.68 19.07 4.82
C ASP A 230 17.53 20.08 4.83
N LEU A 231 17.14 20.58 3.66
CA LEU A 231 15.99 21.50 3.56
C LEU A 231 14.71 20.83 4.04
N LEU A 232 14.39 19.65 3.52
CA LEU A 232 13.18 18.94 3.86
C LEU A 232 13.13 18.57 5.35
N ASN A 233 14.23 18.09 5.90
CA ASN A 233 14.35 17.75 7.33
C ASN A 233 14.37 18.98 8.25
N SER A 234 14.64 20.18 7.71
CA SER A 234 14.60 21.42 8.50
C SER A 234 13.19 21.87 8.84
N PHE A 235 12.18 21.33 8.17
CA PHE A 235 10.79 21.67 8.45
C PHE A 235 10.31 20.86 9.67
N GLU A 236 9.94 21.58 10.73
CA GLU A 236 9.39 20.98 11.96
C GLU A 236 7.91 20.60 11.75
N LEU A 237 7.66 19.61 10.88
CA LEU A 237 6.32 19.13 10.56
C LEU A 237 6.03 17.82 11.29
N LYS A 238 4.76 17.64 11.65
CA LYS A 238 4.27 16.34 12.12
C LYS A 238 3.61 15.61 10.95
N VAL A 239 4.00 14.38 10.76
CA VAL A 239 3.44 13.53 9.70
C VAL A 239 1.93 13.42 9.87
N GLY A 240 1.15 13.69 8.79
CA GLY A 240 -0.31 13.64 8.69
C GLY A 240 -1.06 14.61 9.60
N ALA A 241 -0.37 15.57 10.20
CA ALA A 241 -1.04 16.68 10.84
C ALA A 241 -1.66 17.60 9.78
N ALA A 242 -2.93 17.93 9.95
CA ALA A 242 -3.57 18.93 9.11
C ALA A 242 -2.98 20.30 9.41
N VAL A 243 -2.71 21.08 8.34
CA VAL A 243 -2.30 22.47 8.46
C VAL A 243 -3.44 23.27 9.08
N PRO A 244 -3.21 24.05 10.14
CA PRO A 244 -4.29 24.81 10.77
C PRO A 244 -4.90 25.84 9.85
N LEU A 245 -6.17 26.14 10.07
CA LEU A 245 -6.84 27.24 9.37
C LEU A 245 -6.30 28.60 9.85
N SER A 246 -6.00 29.48 8.92
CA SER A 246 -5.64 30.86 9.19
C SER A 246 -6.88 31.75 9.15
N ASN A 247 -6.92 32.73 10.02
CA ASN A 247 -7.92 33.82 9.99
C ASN A 247 -7.35 35.14 9.44
N GLU A 248 -6.12 35.10 8.93
CA GLU A 248 -5.42 36.26 8.39
C GLU A 248 -5.07 36.15 6.92
N LYS A 249 -4.92 34.89 6.44
CA LYS A 249 -4.44 34.60 5.11
C LYS A 249 -5.25 33.47 4.50
N GLY A 250 -5.37 33.52 3.18
CA GLY A 250 -5.83 32.44 2.38
C GLY A 250 -4.80 32.10 1.32
N LYS A 251 -5.08 31.09 0.52
CA LYS A 251 -4.31 30.76 -0.68
C LYS A 251 -5.21 30.15 -1.74
N VAL A 252 -4.76 30.19 -2.99
CA VAL A 252 -5.37 29.45 -4.10
C VAL A 252 -4.37 28.41 -4.58
N VAL A 253 -4.84 27.18 -4.67
CA VAL A 253 -4.05 25.99 -5.00
C VAL A 253 -4.51 25.45 -6.35
N ASP A 254 -3.56 25.06 -7.21
CA ASP A 254 -3.86 24.34 -8.44
C ASP A 254 -4.60 23.05 -8.12
N ASN A 255 -5.72 22.78 -8.79
CA ASN A 255 -6.54 21.59 -8.56
C ASN A 255 -6.31 20.47 -9.59
N PHE A 256 -5.44 20.68 -10.59
CA PHE A 256 -5.19 19.68 -11.63
C PHE A 256 -4.08 18.71 -11.26
N LYS A 257 -3.11 19.17 -10.50
CA LYS A 257 -1.96 18.36 -10.10
C LYS A 257 -1.30 18.89 -8.83
N CYS A 258 -0.65 17.98 -8.15
CA CYS A 258 0.32 18.32 -7.12
C CYS A 258 1.51 17.34 -7.17
N TYR A 259 2.49 17.59 -6.34
CA TYR A 259 3.71 16.82 -6.31
C TYR A 259 3.92 16.26 -4.90
N ILE A 260 4.54 15.10 -4.86
CA ILE A 260 4.87 14.42 -3.63
C ILE A 260 6.38 14.16 -3.67
N ALA A 261 7.12 14.70 -2.70
CA ALA A 261 8.56 14.52 -2.59
C ALA A 261 8.92 13.67 -1.38
N THR A 262 9.73 12.64 -1.56
CA THR A 262 10.21 11.78 -0.47
C THR A 262 11.71 11.59 -0.51
N ILE A 263 12.30 11.45 0.68
CA ILE A 263 13.71 11.07 0.85
C ILE A 263 13.75 9.55 1.02
N ILE A 264 14.50 8.86 0.17
CA ILE A 264 14.53 7.39 0.14
C ILE A 264 15.93 6.88 -0.21
N ASN A 265 16.29 5.72 0.37
CA ASN A 265 17.56 5.04 0.10
C ASN A 265 17.32 3.53 0.06
N THR A 266 16.81 3.02 -1.04
CA THR A 266 16.55 1.60 -1.25
C THR A 266 17.07 1.15 -2.60
N GLU A 267 17.22 -0.15 -2.78
CA GLU A 267 17.65 -0.72 -4.06
C GLU A 267 16.70 -0.32 -5.20
N LYS A 268 15.39 -0.32 -4.94
CA LYS A 268 14.38 0.06 -5.94
C LYS A 268 14.45 1.53 -6.28
N SER A 269 14.58 2.39 -5.28
CA SER A 269 14.74 3.83 -5.51
C SER A 269 15.99 4.14 -6.31
N SER A 270 17.09 3.38 -6.11
CA SER A 270 18.34 3.54 -6.86
C SER A 270 18.22 3.19 -8.34
N ALA A 271 17.32 2.28 -8.69
CA ALA A 271 17.03 1.89 -10.08
C ALA A 271 16.02 2.83 -10.78
N ALA A 272 15.26 3.63 -10.01
CA ALA A 272 14.21 4.50 -10.51
C ALA A 272 14.76 5.63 -11.42
N LYS A 273 13.96 5.99 -12.44
CA LYS A 273 14.30 7.02 -13.43
C LYS A 273 13.17 8.03 -13.57
N VAL A 274 13.53 9.23 -13.99
CA VAL A 274 12.53 10.23 -14.40
C VAL A 274 11.72 9.67 -15.57
N GLY A 275 10.40 9.76 -15.46
CA GLY A 275 9.43 9.21 -16.39
C GLY A 275 8.86 7.84 -15.98
N ASP A 276 9.43 7.18 -14.97
CA ASP A 276 8.87 5.95 -14.45
C ASP A 276 7.50 6.22 -13.80
N ILE A 277 6.57 5.28 -14.02
CA ILE A 277 5.24 5.32 -13.44
C ILE A 277 5.20 4.31 -12.30
N VAL A 278 4.73 4.75 -11.16
CA VAL A 278 4.51 3.94 -9.96
C VAL A 278 3.10 4.15 -9.44
N THR A 279 2.65 3.28 -8.57
CA THR A 279 1.41 3.50 -7.83
C THR A 279 1.74 4.03 -6.43
N LEU A 280 1.08 5.11 -6.02
CA LEU A 280 1.14 5.59 -4.65
C LEU A 280 -0.16 5.24 -3.93
N ARG A 281 -0.04 4.68 -2.74
CA ARG A 281 -1.19 4.49 -1.85
C ARG A 281 -1.18 5.59 -0.82
N LEU A 282 -2.19 6.48 -0.89
CA LEU A 282 -2.33 7.63 0.00
C LEU A 282 -3.13 7.30 1.27
N SER A 283 -4.03 6.32 1.17
CA SER A 283 -4.85 5.79 2.25
C SER A 283 -5.15 4.31 1.95
N THR A 284 -5.84 3.63 2.84
CA THR A 284 -6.15 2.19 2.73
C THR A 284 -6.77 1.73 1.42
N SER A 285 -7.47 2.61 0.72
CA SER A 285 -8.23 2.28 -0.49
C SER A 285 -7.84 3.11 -1.70
N ASP A 286 -7.01 4.14 -1.53
CA ASP A 286 -6.73 5.13 -2.56
C ASP A 286 -5.34 4.90 -3.16
N GLU A 287 -5.29 3.98 -4.11
CA GLU A 287 -4.13 3.77 -4.98
C GLU A 287 -4.27 4.68 -6.21
N ILE A 288 -3.29 5.53 -6.45
CA ILE A 288 -3.24 6.46 -7.59
C ILE A 288 -1.96 6.25 -8.40
N GLU A 289 -2.06 6.53 -9.69
CA GLU A 289 -0.89 6.56 -10.55
C GLU A 289 -0.08 7.84 -10.33
N ALA A 290 1.24 7.69 -10.26
CA ALA A 290 2.17 8.78 -10.10
C ALA A 290 3.36 8.62 -11.03
N THR A 291 3.81 9.73 -11.61
CA THR A 291 4.98 9.76 -12.48
C THR A 291 6.15 10.40 -11.75
N ILE A 292 7.33 9.76 -11.77
CA ILE A 292 8.55 10.37 -11.27
C ILE A 292 8.97 11.48 -12.24
N VAL A 293 8.88 12.74 -11.80
CA VAL A 293 9.19 13.90 -12.64
C VAL A 293 10.56 14.51 -12.36
N HIS A 294 11.10 14.26 -11.18
CA HIS A 294 12.43 14.74 -10.80
C HIS A 294 13.09 13.82 -9.79
N ILE A 295 14.42 13.75 -9.87
CA ILE A 295 15.26 13.00 -8.93
C ILE A 295 16.43 13.89 -8.54
N VAL A 296 16.61 14.08 -7.25
CA VAL A 296 17.83 14.70 -6.71
C VAL A 296 18.69 13.59 -6.12
N GLU A 297 19.95 13.54 -6.57
CA GLU A 297 20.94 12.59 -6.07
C GLU A 297 21.76 13.26 -4.96
N GLU A 298 21.83 12.63 -3.80
CA GLU A 298 22.71 12.99 -2.70
C GLU A 298 23.61 11.81 -2.34
N ASP A 299 24.68 12.02 -1.61
CA ASP A 299 25.76 11.04 -1.39
C ASP A 299 25.27 9.66 -0.94
N ASN A 300 24.21 9.58 -0.16
CA ASN A 300 23.71 8.33 0.39
C ASN A 300 22.18 8.19 0.34
N GLN A 301 21.50 9.08 -0.33
CA GLN A 301 20.03 9.06 -0.44
C GLN A 301 19.57 9.80 -1.69
N ARG A 302 18.31 9.59 -2.06
CA ARG A 302 17.70 10.24 -3.22
C ARG A 302 16.43 10.94 -2.78
N ILE A 303 16.11 12.05 -3.41
CA ILE A 303 14.80 12.67 -3.30
C ILE A 303 14.07 12.36 -4.59
N LEU A 304 12.97 11.61 -4.49
CA LEU A 304 12.09 11.33 -5.60
C LEU A 304 10.92 12.30 -5.55
N VAL A 305 10.62 12.93 -6.69
CA VAL A 305 9.45 13.81 -6.83
C VAL A 305 8.47 13.19 -7.79
N PHE A 306 7.29 12.88 -7.30
CA PHE A 306 6.18 12.30 -8.03
C PHE A 306 5.16 13.38 -8.40
N GLU A 307 4.70 13.40 -9.65
CA GLU A 307 3.52 14.16 -10.07
C GLU A 307 2.29 13.27 -9.95
N ILE A 308 1.25 13.77 -9.31
CA ILE A 308 -0.08 13.15 -9.24
C ILE A 308 -1.13 14.11 -9.79
N LYS A 309 -2.17 13.55 -10.41
CA LYS A 309 -3.29 14.30 -11.03
C LYS A 309 -4.63 13.97 -10.42
N GLU A 310 -4.64 13.02 -9.51
CA GLU A 310 -5.83 12.58 -8.79
C GLU A 310 -5.69 12.89 -7.30
N LYS A 311 -6.80 13.00 -6.59
CA LYS A 311 -6.85 13.21 -5.14
C LYS A 311 -6.15 14.48 -4.64
N VAL A 312 -5.95 15.49 -5.50
CA VAL A 312 -5.31 16.75 -5.13
C VAL A 312 -6.09 17.47 -4.02
N GLU A 313 -7.43 17.40 -4.08
CA GLU A 313 -8.33 18.02 -3.10
C GLU A 313 -8.17 17.37 -1.71
N GLU A 314 -7.98 16.05 -1.64
CA GLU A 314 -7.82 15.33 -0.38
C GLU A 314 -6.49 15.65 0.32
N LEU A 315 -5.47 16.03 -0.46
CA LEU A 315 -4.17 16.42 0.07
C LEU A 315 -4.08 17.90 0.48
N LEU A 316 -5.13 18.69 0.23
CA LEU A 316 -5.13 20.13 0.50
C LEU A 316 -4.80 20.46 1.97
N GLU A 317 -5.21 19.60 2.88
CA GLU A 317 -5.07 19.79 4.31
C GLU A 317 -3.66 19.46 4.85
N PHE A 318 -2.86 18.71 4.09
CA PHE A 318 -1.62 18.13 4.60
C PHE A 318 -0.38 18.72 3.94
N ARG A 319 0.72 18.77 4.69
CA ARG A 319 2.04 19.11 4.15
C ARG A 319 3.02 17.96 4.19
N LEU A 320 2.92 17.11 5.21
CA LEU A 320 3.73 15.90 5.37
C LEU A 320 2.81 14.73 5.65
N ILE A 321 2.88 13.68 4.85
CA ILE A 321 2.04 12.48 4.93
C ILE A 321 2.90 11.22 4.90
N THR A 322 2.33 10.09 5.31
CA THR A 322 2.89 8.77 4.99
C THR A 322 2.19 8.22 3.76
N ILE A 323 2.95 7.69 2.83
CA ILE A 323 2.45 7.00 1.64
C ILE A 323 3.16 5.67 1.50
N ASP A 324 2.54 4.71 0.78
CA ASP A 324 3.24 3.54 0.30
C ASP A 324 3.56 3.71 -1.18
N ILE A 325 4.84 3.55 -1.54
CA ILE A 325 5.25 3.48 -2.94
C ILE A 325 5.12 2.03 -3.37
N ILE A 326 4.20 1.74 -4.31
CA ILE A 326 4.02 0.42 -4.90
C ILE A 326 4.82 0.39 -6.20
N TRP A 327 6.04 -0.14 -6.14
CA TRP A 327 6.95 -0.21 -7.28
C TRP A 327 6.45 -1.14 -8.38
N TRP A 328 5.77 -2.22 -7.97
CA TRP A 328 5.10 -3.13 -8.87
C TRP A 328 4.02 -3.93 -8.12
N LYS A 329 2.99 -4.31 -8.85
CA LYS A 329 1.89 -5.16 -8.38
C LYS A 329 1.50 -6.09 -9.53
N TYR A 330 1.51 -7.39 -9.25
CA TYR A 330 1.12 -8.41 -10.22
C TYR A 330 0.02 -9.29 -9.62
N THR A 331 -1.00 -9.54 -10.40
CA THR A 331 -2.11 -10.42 -10.03
C THR A 331 -2.13 -11.59 -11.00
N GLY A 332 -2.33 -12.80 -10.49
CA GLY A 332 -2.36 -14.01 -11.30
C GLY A 332 -2.41 -15.27 -10.45
N LEU A 333 -2.03 -16.40 -11.04
CA LEU A 333 -1.93 -17.66 -10.30
C LEU A 333 -0.77 -17.58 -9.31
N LYS A 334 -1.10 -17.65 -8.03
CA LYS A 334 -0.15 -17.56 -6.91
C LYS A 334 0.18 -18.96 -6.43
N VAL A 335 1.47 -19.27 -6.39
CA VAL A 335 2.01 -20.55 -5.92
C VAL A 335 3.08 -20.32 -4.88
N SER A 336 3.26 -21.25 -3.95
CA SER A 336 4.39 -21.24 -3.02
C SER A 336 5.70 -21.41 -3.78
N ASN A 337 6.77 -20.71 -3.39
CA ASN A 337 8.10 -20.88 -3.95
C ASN A 337 8.62 -22.32 -3.76
N GLN A 338 8.18 -22.99 -2.69
CA GLN A 338 8.51 -24.41 -2.42
C GLN A 338 7.87 -25.37 -3.42
N ALA A 339 6.90 -24.94 -4.22
CA ALA A 339 6.31 -25.76 -5.27
C ALA A 339 7.02 -25.62 -6.63
N LEU A 340 7.98 -24.69 -6.74
CA LEU A 340 8.70 -24.44 -7.98
C LEU A 340 9.91 -25.38 -8.08
N ILE A 341 10.08 -25.98 -9.25
CA ILE A 341 11.20 -26.85 -9.58
C ILE A 341 11.93 -26.22 -10.76
N GLU A 342 13.19 -25.93 -10.59
CA GLU A 342 14.05 -25.40 -11.65
C GLU A 342 14.85 -26.54 -12.29
N GLU A 343 14.70 -26.70 -13.60
CA GLU A 343 15.43 -27.70 -14.41
C GLU A 343 15.73 -27.14 -15.79
N ASP A 344 16.97 -27.20 -16.22
CA ASP A 344 17.42 -26.77 -17.54
C ASP A 344 16.96 -25.35 -17.90
N ASP A 345 17.14 -24.40 -16.98
CA ASP A 345 16.70 -23.00 -17.09
C ASP A 345 15.17 -22.81 -17.28
N LYS A 346 14.39 -23.84 -16.95
CA LYS A 346 12.93 -23.81 -17.00
C LYS A 346 12.35 -24.08 -15.62
N ILE A 347 11.20 -23.45 -15.35
CA ILE A 347 10.52 -23.60 -14.07
C ILE A 347 9.25 -24.42 -14.25
N PHE A 348 9.08 -25.39 -13.36
CA PHE A 348 7.96 -26.31 -13.35
C PHE A 348 7.26 -26.31 -12.01
N VAL A 349 6.02 -26.78 -12.00
CA VAL A 349 5.30 -27.24 -10.80
C VAL A 349 4.82 -28.67 -11.01
N GLU A 350 4.78 -29.45 -9.95
CA GLU A 350 4.20 -30.80 -9.99
C GLU A 350 2.76 -30.78 -9.51
N ARG A 351 1.81 -30.93 -10.43
CA ARG A 351 0.40 -31.06 -10.11
C ARG A 351 0.12 -32.47 -9.59
N ASN A 352 -0.56 -32.53 -8.45
CA ASN A 352 -1.02 -33.78 -7.87
C ASN A 352 -2.30 -34.24 -8.57
N MET A 353 -2.24 -35.44 -9.13
CA MET A 353 -3.39 -36.10 -9.76
C MET A 353 -3.66 -37.45 -9.04
N PRO A 354 -4.89 -37.97 -9.12
CA PRO A 354 -5.18 -39.28 -8.52
C PRO A 354 -4.30 -40.39 -9.04
N GLY A 355 -3.31 -40.78 -8.23
CA GLY A 355 -2.38 -41.90 -8.54
C GLY A 355 -1.10 -41.53 -9.30
N TYR A 356 -0.90 -40.32 -9.71
CA TYR A 356 0.33 -39.82 -10.38
C TYR A 356 0.54 -38.32 -10.17
N THR A 357 1.71 -37.83 -10.51
CA THR A 357 2.01 -36.41 -10.59
C THR A 357 2.22 -35.97 -12.02
N GLU A 358 1.91 -34.74 -12.34
CA GLU A 358 2.06 -34.17 -13.67
C GLU A 358 2.90 -32.90 -13.58
N LYS A 359 3.99 -32.87 -14.35
CA LYS A 359 4.91 -31.74 -14.36
C LYS A 359 4.40 -30.69 -15.35
N LEU A 360 4.15 -29.47 -14.88
CA LEU A 360 3.64 -28.37 -15.67
C LEU A 360 4.71 -27.29 -15.79
N LEU A 361 4.99 -26.87 -17.02
CA LEU A 361 5.89 -25.76 -17.28
C LEU A 361 5.16 -24.45 -16.96
N VAL A 362 5.82 -23.56 -16.17
CA VAL A 362 5.28 -22.28 -15.77
C VAL A 362 6.30 -21.17 -15.97
N LYS A 363 5.79 -19.97 -16.25
CA LYS A 363 6.57 -18.74 -16.37
C LYS A 363 6.35 -17.94 -15.10
N VAL A 364 7.41 -17.63 -14.36
CA VAL A 364 7.36 -16.78 -13.16
C VAL A 364 7.37 -15.33 -13.59
N LEU A 365 6.30 -14.60 -13.30
CA LEU A 365 6.18 -13.17 -13.58
C LEU A 365 6.84 -12.34 -12.49
N ARG A 366 6.55 -12.65 -11.25
CA ARG A 366 7.14 -12.00 -10.06
C ARG A 366 7.18 -12.97 -8.90
N GLN A 367 8.11 -12.72 -8.00
CA GLN A 367 8.37 -13.54 -6.83
C GLN A 367 8.74 -12.66 -5.64
N ASN A 368 8.29 -13.05 -4.45
CA ASN A 368 8.81 -12.59 -3.16
C ASN A 368 9.41 -13.78 -2.39
N ASP A 369 9.76 -13.60 -1.13
CA ASP A 369 10.40 -14.64 -0.32
C ASP A 369 9.58 -15.92 -0.16
N THR A 370 8.26 -15.87 -0.32
CA THR A 370 7.34 -16.97 0.00
C THR A 370 6.57 -17.46 -1.22
N TYR A 371 6.17 -16.57 -2.11
CA TYR A 371 5.25 -16.86 -3.20
C TYR A 371 5.73 -16.32 -4.53
N SER A 372 5.26 -16.95 -5.60
CA SER A 372 5.42 -16.51 -6.98
C SER A 372 4.07 -16.33 -7.65
N ILE A 373 3.96 -15.32 -8.50
CA ILE A 373 2.89 -15.23 -9.51
C ILE A 373 3.39 -15.89 -10.77
N VAL A 374 2.65 -16.88 -11.22
CA VAL A 374 2.98 -17.67 -12.41
C VAL A 374 1.90 -17.59 -13.46
N GLU A 375 2.29 -17.80 -14.70
CA GLU A 375 1.38 -17.98 -15.84
C GLU A 375 1.85 -19.14 -16.71
N SER A 376 0.96 -19.63 -17.56
CA SER A 376 1.34 -20.57 -18.63
C SER A 376 1.97 -19.83 -19.78
N TYR A 377 2.93 -20.44 -20.45
CA TYR A 377 3.48 -19.91 -21.69
C TYR A 377 2.42 -19.93 -22.80
N THR A 378 2.49 -18.97 -23.71
CA THR A 378 1.74 -18.98 -24.96
C THR A 378 2.39 -19.95 -25.96
N ASP A 379 1.64 -20.38 -26.98
CA ASP A 379 2.17 -21.29 -28.03
C ASP A 379 3.40 -20.67 -28.74
N GLU A 380 3.37 -19.37 -29.03
CA GLU A 380 4.49 -18.65 -29.62
C GLU A 380 5.73 -18.60 -28.71
N GLU A 381 5.54 -18.38 -27.43
CA GLU A 381 6.64 -18.42 -26.44
C GLU A 381 7.23 -19.83 -26.33
N LEU A 382 6.38 -20.88 -26.38
CA LEU A 382 6.82 -22.29 -26.36
C LEU A 382 7.63 -22.65 -27.60
N GLU A 383 7.21 -22.21 -28.77
CA GLU A 383 7.98 -22.38 -30.02
C GLU A 383 9.36 -21.69 -29.92
N ASN A 384 9.40 -20.47 -29.39
CA ASN A 384 10.64 -19.70 -29.22
C ASN A 384 11.65 -20.35 -28.24
N ILE A 385 11.17 -21.10 -27.25
CA ILE A 385 12.02 -21.84 -26.32
C ILE A 385 12.30 -23.29 -26.76
N GLY A 386 11.88 -23.63 -28.00
CA GLY A 386 12.30 -24.84 -28.70
C GLY A 386 11.35 -26.02 -28.67
N TYR A 387 10.10 -25.84 -28.27
CA TYR A 387 9.09 -26.90 -28.34
C TYR A 387 8.47 -26.98 -29.75
N SER A 388 8.21 -28.18 -30.23
CA SER A 388 7.52 -28.41 -31.48
C SER A 388 5.99 -28.23 -31.35
N ALA A 389 5.30 -27.95 -32.44
CA ALA A 389 3.84 -27.79 -32.49
C ALA A 389 3.08 -29.04 -31.96
N ASP A 390 3.64 -30.24 -32.11
CA ASP A 390 3.01 -31.46 -31.60
C ASP A 390 3.21 -31.60 -30.07
N GLU A 391 4.38 -31.24 -29.55
CA GLU A 391 4.63 -31.21 -28.09
C GLU A 391 3.74 -30.18 -27.42
N ILE A 392 3.58 -28.97 -28.01
CA ILE A 392 2.74 -27.89 -27.47
C ILE A 392 1.29 -28.34 -27.32
N LYS A 393 0.73 -29.06 -28.28
CA LYS A 393 -0.64 -29.61 -28.22
C LYS A 393 -0.87 -30.58 -27.08
N GLU A 394 0.16 -31.29 -26.65
CA GLU A 394 0.08 -32.27 -25.55
C GLU A 394 0.37 -31.63 -24.19
N MET A 395 0.95 -30.43 -24.16
CA MET A 395 1.28 -29.73 -22.92
C MET A 395 0.03 -29.41 -22.11
N LYS A 396 0.17 -29.64 -20.81
CA LYS A 396 -0.86 -29.23 -19.84
C LYS A 396 -0.44 -27.93 -19.20
N ILE A 397 -1.44 -27.10 -18.88
CA ILE A 397 -1.27 -25.80 -18.26
C ILE A 397 -1.71 -25.84 -16.81
N ILE A 398 -1.08 -24.97 -16.00
CA ILE A 398 -1.49 -24.74 -14.60
C ILE A 398 -2.84 -24.01 -14.57
N LYS A 399 -3.70 -24.38 -13.63
CA LYS A 399 -5.04 -23.81 -13.46
C LYS A 399 -5.31 -23.44 -12.02
N LEU A 400 -6.27 -22.54 -11.86
CA LEU A 400 -6.83 -22.22 -10.57
C LEU A 400 -7.35 -23.48 -9.86
N TYR A 401 -7.03 -23.61 -8.58
CA TYR A 401 -7.35 -24.76 -7.71
C TYR A 401 -6.60 -26.05 -8.02
N ASP A 402 -5.59 -26.06 -8.89
CA ASP A 402 -4.70 -27.19 -8.99
C ASP A 402 -3.99 -27.41 -7.64
N GLU A 403 -3.92 -28.66 -7.19
CA GLU A 403 -3.07 -29.04 -6.06
C GLU A 403 -1.66 -29.30 -6.58
N VAL A 404 -0.67 -28.61 -6.03
CA VAL A 404 0.75 -28.79 -6.38
C VAL A 404 1.56 -29.25 -5.19
N LEU A 405 2.60 -30.03 -5.45
CA LEU A 405 3.49 -30.56 -4.42
C LEU A 405 4.47 -29.49 -3.97
N LEU A 406 4.86 -29.55 -2.69
CA LEU A 406 5.97 -28.78 -2.12
C LEU A 406 7.23 -29.63 -2.08
N HIS A 407 8.39 -29.03 -2.37
CA HIS A 407 9.69 -29.66 -2.46
C HIS A 407 10.69 -29.11 -1.46
#